data_2ef5ba37e1768158d65a1242c4625486
#
_entry.id   2ef5ba37e1768158d65a1242c4625486
#
_cell.length_a   1.000
_cell.length_b   1.000
_cell.length_c   1.000
_cell.angle_alpha   90.00
_cell.angle_beta   90.00
_cell.angle_gamma   90.00
#
_symmetry.space_group_name_H-M   'P 1'
#
loop_
_entity.id
_entity.type
_entity.pdbx_description
1 polymer ?
#
loop_
_entity_poly.entity_id
_entity_poly.type
_entity_poly.pdbx_seq_one_letter_code
_entity_poly.pdbx_strand_id
1 'polypeptide(L)'
;MNTLYVGIDVSSKSNVVYLMLPNGDKHSNFSVANSHKGSTQLVKRILSALTSHSLDTVLIGLEATSVYGDNLVYFLREDATLAPFNRKIHVLNPKQVKKFHDAYNDLPKNDYVDSFVIADCLRFGRINKEVYMGDYRYKALQNLTRARFFAVQNLVKEKQRFMNVLFKKYSMMTQEKVFSDTFSTTALAVYDEFESAEALANMDLHELTDFIIEKGKNRFPDPDAVAKAIQKAARNSYRLPKTVNDSVNQVLSISITSMKALESQIKEFDKAIKAQMELLPNVLISIPGIGPVYSAGIMAEIGDINRFNSQAALAKYAGLAWKQHQSGGFEAEVTRLIPSGNRFLKYYLCEAAFSLVRCDKEYSDFYHLKYKEVNRCQHKRALALTARKFVCLVFRLLKDNRLYCPAK
;
A
#
# COMPACT_ATOMS: atom_id res chain seq x y z
N MET A 1 31.72 19.46 15.47
CA MET A 1 31.24 19.23 14.06
C MET A 1 30.65 20.53 13.58
N ASN A 2 31.15 21.08 12.49
CA ASN A 2 30.66 22.34 11.91
C ASN A 2 29.38 22.08 11.09
N THR A 3 28.27 21.80 11.76
CA THR A 3 27.01 21.33 11.12
C THR A 3 25.88 22.33 11.36
N LEU A 4 25.25 22.77 10.27
CA LEU A 4 23.97 23.49 10.31
C LEU A 4 22.81 22.47 10.34
N TYR A 5 21.92 22.62 11.30
CA TYR A 5 20.72 21.81 11.40
C TYR A 5 19.51 22.60 10.88
N VAL A 6 18.81 22.06 9.91
CA VAL A 6 17.67 22.70 9.25
C VAL A 6 16.43 21.86 9.49
N GLY A 7 15.53 22.33 10.32
CA GLY A 7 14.22 21.70 10.54
C GLY A 7 13.16 22.40 9.70
N ILE A 8 12.36 21.62 8.98
CA ILE A 8 11.32 22.13 8.09
C ILE A 8 9.99 21.46 8.43
N ASP A 9 9.04 22.25 8.88
CA ASP A 9 7.65 21.84 8.93
C ASP A 9 6.96 22.19 7.60
N VAL A 10 6.40 21.16 6.94
CA VAL A 10 5.92 21.24 5.57
C VAL A 10 4.39 21.22 5.52
N SER A 11 3.81 22.24 4.92
CA SER A 11 2.39 22.30 4.60
C SER A 11 2.14 22.38 3.09
N SER A 12 0.89 22.33 2.67
CA SER A 12 0.53 22.45 1.26
C SER A 12 0.86 23.83 0.65
N LYS A 13 0.88 24.89 1.47
CA LYS A 13 1.06 26.28 1.00
C LYS A 13 2.42 26.85 1.37
N SER A 14 2.98 26.45 2.52
CA SER A 14 4.18 27.03 3.10
C SER A 14 5.03 25.99 3.78
N ASN A 15 6.32 26.29 3.90
CA ASN A 15 7.31 25.56 4.66
C ASN A 15 7.85 26.49 5.76
N VAL A 16 7.67 26.10 7.01
CA VAL A 16 8.24 26.82 8.15
C VAL A 16 9.60 26.21 8.48
N VAL A 17 10.61 27.06 8.56
CA VAL A 17 12.02 26.65 8.62
C VAL A 17 12.67 27.18 9.88
N TYR A 18 13.44 26.32 10.55
CA TYR A 18 14.28 26.66 11.65
C TYR A 18 15.73 26.31 11.33
N LEU A 19 16.64 27.30 11.39
CA LEU A 19 18.08 27.10 11.26
C LEU A 19 18.70 27.10 12.62
N MET A 20 19.41 26.04 12.99
CA MET A 20 20.05 25.84 14.30
C MET A 20 21.54 25.63 14.10
N LEU A 21 22.34 26.34 14.89
CA LEU A 21 23.78 26.26 14.94
C LEU A 21 24.28 24.99 15.68
N PRO A 22 25.56 24.62 15.55
CA PRO A 22 26.11 23.41 16.18
C PRO A 22 25.94 23.35 17.69
N ASN A 23 25.99 24.49 18.37
CA ASN A 23 25.80 24.62 19.83
C ASN A 23 24.34 24.51 20.27
N GLY A 24 23.39 24.48 19.34
CA GLY A 24 21.95 24.45 19.61
C GLY A 24 21.27 25.80 19.55
N ASP A 25 22.03 26.89 19.37
CA ASP A 25 21.50 28.24 19.31
C ASP A 25 20.70 28.45 18.02
N LYS A 26 19.67 29.28 18.12
CA LYS A 26 18.89 29.72 16.98
C LYS A 26 19.68 30.65 16.08
N HIS A 27 19.91 30.28 14.82
CA HIS A 27 20.39 31.25 13.83
C HIS A 27 19.23 32.10 13.30
N SER A 28 18.19 31.45 12.77
CA SER A 28 16.98 32.14 12.28
C SER A 28 15.80 31.21 12.17
N ASN A 29 14.58 31.75 12.12
CA ASN A 29 13.38 31.06 11.70
C ASN A 29 12.60 31.94 10.72
N PHE A 30 11.93 31.29 9.76
CA PHE A 30 11.18 31.99 8.72
C PHE A 30 10.22 31.03 8.03
N SER A 31 9.29 31.59 7.26
CA SER A 31 8.42 30.82 6.38
C SER A 31 8.70 31.17 4.92
N VAL A 32 8.60 30.17 4.05
CA VAL A 32 8.66 30.32 2.58
C VAL A 32 7.48 29.60 1.94
N ALA A 33 7.04 30.07 0.77
CA ALA A 33 6.01 29.37 0.02
C ALA A 33 6.48 27.96 -0.35
N ASN A 34 5.59 26.95 -0.32
CA ASN A 34 5.89 25.62 -0.84
C ASN A 34 5.82 25.64 -2.38
N SER A 35 6.84 26.21 -3.00
CA SER A 35 6.98 26.44 -4.44
C SER A 35 8.44 26.51 -4.84
N HIS A 36 8.75 26.39 -6.13
CA HIS A 36 10.11 26.52 -6.66
C HIS A 36 10.79 27.83 -6.19
N LYS A 37 10.08 28.99 -6.27
CA LYS A 37 10.59 30.28 -5.79
C LYS A 37 10.88 30.28 -4.30
N GLY A 38 9.99 29.69 -3.49
CA GLY A 38 10.19 29.58 -2.05
C GLY A 38 11.34 28.64 -1.68
N SER A 39 11.49 27.53 -2.40
CA SER A 39 12.63 26.60 -2.23
C SER A 39 13.96 27.26 -2.58
N THR A 40 14.00 28.09 -3.64
CA THR A 40 15.18 28.90 -3.98
C THR A 40 15.53 29.91 -2.87
N GLN A 41 14.52 30.54 -2.26
CA GLN A 41 14.75 31.46 -1.11
C GLN A 41 15.28 30.70 0.10
N LEU A 42 14.74 29.49 0.37
CA LEU A 42 15.23 28.62 1.44
C LEU A 42 16.71 28.28 1.25
N VAL A 43 17.10 27.83 0.07
CA VAL A 43 18.50 27.49 -0.23
C VAL A 43 19.42 28.71 -0.06
N LYS A 44 19.03 29.90 -0.56
CA LYS A 44 19.81 31.14 -0.34
C LYS A 44 20.06 31.43 1.14
N ARG A 45 19.06 31.24 2.01
CA ARG A 45 19.20 31.45 3.45
C ARG A 45 20.09 30.40 4.13
N ILE A 46 19.98 29.13 3.69
CA ILE A 46 20.87 28.05 4.15
C ILE A 46 22.31 28.37 3.77
N LEU A 47 22.58 28.74 2.52
CA LEU A 47 23.92 29.12 2.05
C LEU A 47 24.50 30.32 2.83
N SER A 48 23.69 31.35 3.06
CA SER A 48 24.11 32.50 3.90
C SER A 48 24.52 32.06 5.29
N ALA A 49 23.75 31.16 5.93
CA ALA A 49 24.09 30.65 7.26
C ALA A 49 25.38 29.80 7.27
N LEU A 50 25.55 28.94 6.27
CA LEU A 50 26.74 28.09 6.08
C LEU A 50 28.00 28.97 5.92
N THR A 51 27.92 30.00 5.07
CA THR A 51 29.04 30.86 4.76
C THR A 51 29.40 31.78 5.97
N SER A 52 28.39 32.42 6.61
CA SER A 52 28.62 33.33 7.70
C SER A 52 29.24 32.70 8.97
N HIS A 53 28.99 31.39 9.15
CA HIS A 53 29.52 30.61 10.28
C HIS A 53 30.63 29.63 9.88
N SER A 54 31.12 29.68 8.64
CA SER A 54 32.16 28.78 8.13
C SER A 54 31.83 27.30 8.36
N LEU A 55 30.55 26.90 8.14
CA LEU A 55 30.07 25.53 8.32
C LEU A 55 30.26 24.74 7.02
N ASP A 56 30.60 23.47 7.13
CA ASP A 56 30.91 22.56 6.02
C ASP A 56 29.83 21.48 5.77
N THR A 57 28.96 21.30 6.74
CA THR A 57 27.93 20.27 6.74
C THR A 57 26.55 20.87 6.98
N VAL A 58 25.55 20.37 6.24
CA VAL A 58 24.14 20.72 6.46
C VAL A 58 23.27 19.46 6.58
N LEU A 59 22.59 19.33 7.72
CA LEU A 59 21.57 18.31 7.93
C LEU A 59 20.18 18.96 7.80
N ILE A 60 19.42 18.52 6.84
CA ILE A 60 18.06 19.01 6.56
C ILE A 60 17.06 17.94 6.95
N GLY A 61 16.13 18.26 7.83
CA GLY A 61 15.06 17.37 8.25
C GLY A 61 13.69 17.92 7.93
N LEU A 62 12.79 17.04 7.54
CA LEU A 62 11.38 17.34 7.40
C LEU A 62 10.56 16.14 7.87
N GLU A 63 9.33 16.40 8.32
CA GLU A 63 8.43 15.34 8.73
C GLU A 63 7.75 14.70 7.52
N ALA A 64 7.55 13.37 7.53
CA ALA A 64 6.85 12.62 6.49
C ALA A 64 5.33 12.92 6.53
N THR A 65 4.94 14.15 6.26
CA THR A 65 3.55 14.61 6.21
C THR A 65 3.04 14.59 4.77
N SER A 66 2.38 13.48 4.38
CA SER A 66 1.78 13.33 3.05
C SER A 66 2.80 13.50 1.91
N VAL A 67 2.34 13.98 0.75
CA VAL A 67 3.15 14.18 -0.49
C VAL A 67 3.77 15.57 -0.59
N TYR A 68 3.41 16.49 0.32
CA TYR A 68 3.78 17.90 0.21
C TYR A 68 5.29 18.16 0.33
N GLY A 69 6.02 17.27 1.02
CA GLY A 69 7.47 17.36 1.18
C GLY A 69 8.26 16.76 0.02
N ASP A 70 7.65 15.90 -0.82
CA ASP A 70 8.39 15.16 -1.85
C ASP A 70 9.10 16.09 -2.84
N ASN A 71 8.40 17.11 -3.37
CA ASN A 71 8.99 18.06 -4.32
C ASN A 71 10.13 18.88 -3.69
N LEU A 72 9.98 19.27 -2.43
CA LEU A 72 11.03 20.00 -1.72
C LEU A 72 12.28 19.12 -1.52
N VAL A 73 12.10 17.84 -1.20
CA VAL A 73 13.21 16.89 -1.06
C VAL A 73 13.94 16.69 -2.40
N TYR A 74 13.22 16.57 -3.52
CA TYR A 74 13.85 16.50 -4.86
C TYR A 74 14.62 17.76 -5.17
N PHE A 75 14.01 18.94 -4.96
CA PHE A 75 14.65 20.24 -5.20
C PHE A 75 15.93 20.39 -4.38
N LEU A 76 15.87 20.13 -3.08
CA LEU A 76 17.03 20.25 -2.19
C LEU A 76 18.14 19.27 -2.54
N ARG A 77 17.81 18.08 -3.05
CA ARG A 77 18.78 17.07 -3.46
C ARG A 77 19.51 17.46 -4.74
N GLU A 78 18.80 17.99 -5.73
CA GLU A 78 19.36 18.33 -7.04
C GLU A 78 20.02 19.71 -7.06
N ASP A 79 19.87 20.52 -6.00
CA ASP A 79 20.42 21.86 -5.96
C ASP A 79 21.96 21.83 -6.00
N ALA A 80 22.53 22.39 -7.08
CA ALA A 80 23.97 22.41 -7.31
C ALA A 80 24.73 23.32 -6.33
N THR A 81 24.07 24.34 -5.78
CA THR A 81 24.72 25.30 -4.88
C THR A 81 24.97 24.74 -3.48
N LEU A 82 24.18 23.73 -3.09
CA LEU A 82 24.38 22.95 -1.85
C LEU A 82 25.35 21.76 -2.05
N ALA A 83 25.73 21.44 -3.27
CA ALA A 83 26.59 20.28 -3.56
C ALA A 83 28.00 20.35 -2.92
N PRO A 84 28.65 21.54 -2.79
CA PRO A 84 29.95 21.64 -2.12
C PRO A 84 29.93 21.31 -0.63
N PHE A 85 28.76 21.43 -0.01
CA PHE A 85 28.58 21.12 1.42
C PHE A 85 28.20 19.66 1.60
N ASN A 86 28.63 19.06 2.73
CA ASN A 86 28.22 17.69 3.09
C ASN A 86 26.72 17.69 3.46
N ARG A 87 25.87 17.68 2.41
CA ARG A 87 24.43 17.79 2.53
C ARG A 87 23.80 16.43 2.81
N LYS A 88 23.00 16.33 3.87
CA LYS A 88 22.21 15.15 4.20
C LYS A 88 20.74 15.55 4.43
N ILE A 89 19.84 14.85 3.79
CA ILE A 89 18.40 15.10 3.89
C ILE A 89 17.74 13.93 4.63
N HIS A 90 16.91 14.22 5.62
CA HIS A 90 16.22 13.25 6.45
C HIS A 90 14.72 13.53 6.43
N VAL A 91 13.92 12.51 6.03
CA VAL A 91 12.47 12.50 6.21
C VAL A 91 12.14 11.72 7.48
N LEU A 92 11.73 12.42 8.51
CA LEU A 92 11.53 11.88 9.85
C LEU A 92 10.15 11.24 9.99
N ASN A 93 10.07 10.18 10.78
CA ASN A 93 8.80 9.56 11.09
C ASN A 93 7.98 10.47 12.04
N PRO A 94 6.71 10.80 11.72
CA PRO A 94 5.84 11.63 12.56
C PRO A 94 5.75 11.16 14.01
N LYS A 95 5.73 9.86 14.24
CA LYS A 95 5.71 9.28 15.59
C LYS A 95 7.01 9.53 16.36
N GLN A 96 8.13 9.61 15.67
CA GLN A 96 9.43 9.92 16.29
C GLN A 96 9.51 11.39 16.65
N VAL A 97 9.12 12.28 15.73
CA VAL A 97 9.07 13.74 15.97
C VAL A 97 8.12 14.03 17.13
N LYS A 98 6.91 13.44 17.12
CA LYS A 98 5.96 13.62 18.23
C LYS A 98 6.54 13.17 19.57
N LYS A 99 7.17 12.00 19.68
CA LYS A 99 7.79 11.54 20.93
C LYS A 99 8.94 12.43 21.38
N PHE A 100 9.67 13.01 20.42
CA PHE A 100 10.73 13.94 20.73
C PHE A 100 10.15 15.29 21.21
N HIS A 101 9.06 15.75 20.59
CA HIS A 101 8.30 16.92 21.07
C HIS A 101 7.73 16.68 22.48
N ASP A 102 7.16 15.51 22.74
CA ASP A 102 6.59 15.14 24.05
C ASP A 102 7.67 15.07 25.17
N ALA A 103 8.97 15.03 24.82
CA ALA A 103 10.06 15.06 25.79
C ALA A 103 10.37 16.50 26.31
N TYR A 104 9.85 17.50 25.64
CA TYR A 104 9.88 18.88 26.15
C TYR A 104 8.63 19.14 26.98
N ASN A 105 8.79 19.46 28.24
CA ASN A 105 7.67 19.92 29.05
C ASN A 105 7.26 21.33 28.56
N ASP A 106 5.97 21.55 28.34
CA ASP A 106 5.36 22.88 28.12
C ASP A 106 5.67 23.59 26.78
N LEU A 107 6.19 22.91 25.74
CA LEU A 107 6.30 23.55 24.44
C LEU A 107 4.90 23.71 23.78
N PRO A 108 4.55 24.95 23.36
CA PRO A 108 3.31 25.20 22.65
C PRO A 108 3.36 24.50 21.28
N LYS A 109 2.21 24.05 20.79
CA LYS A 109 2.10 23.45 19.46
C LYS A 109 1.85 24.54 18.42
N ASN A 110 2.87 24.85 17.63
CA ASN A 110 2.79 25.70 16.44
C ASN A 110 3.90 25.33 15.46
N ASP A 111 3.76 25.74 14.22
CA ASP A 111 4.64 25.34 13.10
C ASP A 111 6.11 25.75 13.34
N TYR A 112 6.36 26.84 14.08
CA TYR A 112 7.72 27.25 14.43
C TYR A 112 8.36 26.32 15.45
N VAL A 113 7.59 25.86 16.43
CA VAL A 113 8.04 24.88 17.42
C VAL A 113 8.24 23.54 16.75
N ASP A 114 7.35 23.12 15.85
CA ASP A 114 7.49 21.86 15.14
C ASP A 114 8.77 21.85 14.26
N SER A 115 9.08 22.98 13.57
CA SER A 115 10.34 23.11 12.82
C SER A 115 11.58 23.13 13.74
N PHE A 116 11.51 23.73 14.92
CA PHE A 116 12.57 23.68 15.94
C PHE A 116 12.80 22.26 16.44
N VAL A 117 11.73 21.54 16.79
CA VAL A 117 11.80 20.14 17.27
C VAL A 117 12.43 19.23 16.22
N ILE A 118 12.14 19.44 14.93
CA ILE A 118 12.77 18.72 13.82
C ILE A 118 14.27 19.01 13.78
N ALA A 119 14.69 20.29 13.87
CA ALA A 119 16.10 20.67 13.85
C ALA A 119 16.87 20.08 15.05
N ASP A 120 16.29 20.13 16.24
CA ASP A 120 16.92 19.59 17.44
C ASP A 120 16.95 18.05 17.46
N CYS A 121 15.96 17.40 16.88
CA CYS A 121 15.98 15.95 16.65
C CYS A 121 17.15 15.54 15.75
N LEU A 122 17.48 16.32 14.71
CA LEU A 122 18.68 16.12 13.89
C LEU A 122 19.96 16.30 14.70
N ARG A 123 20.05 17.36 15.51
CA ARG A 123 21.20 17.67 16.37
C ARG A 123 21.46 16.57 17.40
N PHE A 124 20.41 16.05 18.00
CA PHE A 124 20.49 14.94 18.96
C PHE A 124 21.04 13.65 18.33
N GLY A 125 20.91 13.49 16.99
CA GLY A 125 21.60 12.47 16.23
C GLY A 125 21.04 11.05 16.30
N ARG A 126 19.98 10.79 17.07
CA ARG A 126 19.27 9.49 17.07
C ARG A 126 18.16 9.43 16.03
N ILE A 127 18.51 9.85 14.82
CA ILE A 127 17.61 9.85 13.68
C ILE A 127 17.79 8.59 12.83
N ASN A 128 16.74 8.22 12.12
CA ASN A 128 16.85 7.18 11.10
C ASN A 128 17.85 7.62 10.02
N LYS A 129 18.39 6.62 9.30
CA LYS A 129 19.31 6.86 8.19
C LYS A 129 18.76 7.96 7.26
N GLU A 130 19.69 8.66 6.61
CA GLU A 130 19.42 9.61 5.52
C GLU A 130 18.34 9.08 4.58
N VAL A 131 17.52 9.95 4.02
CA VAL A 131 16.50 9.57 3.05
C VAL A 131 17.17 8.83 1.91
N TYR A 132 16.78 7.58 1.76
CA TYR A 132 17.14 6.85 0.57
C TYR A 132 16.38 7.46 -0.62
N MET A 133 17.12 8.23 -1.38
CA MET A 133 16.70 8.77 -2.66
C MET A 133 17.54 8.06 -3.74
N GLY A 134 17.35 6.75 -3.84
CA GLY A 134 18.00 5.94 -4.86
C GLY A 134 17.55 6.31 -6.27
N ASP A 135 17.71 5.39 -7.16
CA ASP A 135 17.27 5.52 -8.53
C ASP A 135 15.78 5.96 -8.61
N TYR A 136 15.50 7.08 -9.25
CA TYR A 136 14.16 7.62 -9.46
C TYR A 136 13.19 6.64 -10.14
N ARG A 137 13.72 5.63 -10.84
CA ARG A 137 12.91 4.54 -11.42
C ARG A 137 12.12 3.79 -10.36
N TYR A 138 12.70 3.55 -9.15
CA TYR A 138 11.96 2.95 -8.03
C TYR A 138 10.87 3.87 -7.50
N LYS A 139 11.08 5.19 -7.51
CA LYS A 139 10.05 6.13 -7.08
C LYS A 139 8.91 6.22 -8.10
N ALA A 140 9.22 6.24 -9.40
CA ALA A 140 8.23 6.17 -10.46
C ALA A 140 7.37 4.89 -10.34
N LEU A 141 8.05 3.75 -10.14
CA LEU A 141 7.39 2.47 -9.92
C LEU A 141 6.51 2.46 -8.64
N GLN A 142 6.96 3.13 -7.57
CA GLN A 142 6.20 3.28 -6.34
C GLN A 142 4.90 4.06 -6.55
N ASN A 143 4.92 5.11 -7.36
CA ASN A 143 3.70 5.87 -7.69
C ASN A 143 2.68 4.97 -8.40
N LEU A 144 3.10 4.19 -9.39
CA LEU A 144 2.23 3.27 -10.13
C LEU A 144 1.68 2.14 -9.25
N THR A 145 2.55 1.49 -8.48
CA THR A 145 2.14 0.37 -7.62
C THR A 145 1.20 0.81 -6.49
N ARG A 146 1.40 1.99 -5.93
CA ARG A 146 0.50 2.57 -4.92
C ARG A 146 -0.83 2.98 -5.52
N ALA A 147 -0.85 3.60 -6.71
CA ALA A 147 -2.09 3.92 -7.43
C ALA A 147 -2.90 2.65 -7.74
N ARG A 148 -2.23 1.61 -8.24
CA ARG A 148 -2.83 0.29 -8.43
C ARG A 148 -3.42 -0.29 -7.14
N PHE A 149 -2.68 -0.22 -6.03
CA PHE A 149 -3.18 -0.67 -4.72
C PHE A 149 -4.50 0.02 -4.36
N PHE A 150 -4.59 1.34 -4.53
CA PHE A 150 -5.83 2.08 -4.24
C PHE A 150 -6.97 1.69 -5.19
N ALA A 151 -6.70 1.49 -6.48
CA ALA A 151 -7.71 1.03 -7.43
C ALA A 151 -8.26 -0.36 -7.04
N VAL A 152 -7.41 -1.30 -6.64
CA VAL A 152 -7.83 -2.61 -6.12
C VAL A 152 -8.66 -2.48 -4.85
N GLN A 153 -8.26 -1.61 -3.91
CA GLN A 153 -9.04 -1.37 -2.68
C GLN A 153 -10.41 -0.77 -2.97
N ASN A 154 -10.51 0.12 -3.96
CA ASN A 154 -11.78 0.70 -4.38
C ASN A 154 -12.68 -0.36 -5.04
N LEU A 155 -12.12 -1.22 -5.89
CA LEU A 155 -12.85 -2.34 -6.50
C LEU A 155 -13.41 -3.29 -5.43
N VAL A 156 -12.61 -3.66 -4.42
CA VAL A 156 -13.08 -4.52 -3.31
C VAL A 156 -14.22 -3.88 -2.55
N LYS A 157 -14.12 -2.57 -2.24
CA LYS A 157 -15.20 -1.83 -1.58
C LYS A 157 -16.47 -1.79 -2.43
N GLU A 158 -16.33 -1.58 -3.74
CA GLU A 158 -17.46 -1.54 -4.65
C GLU A 158 -18.14 -2.91 -4.75
N LYS A 159 -17.36 -3.99 -4.87
CA LYS A 159 -17.89 -5.36 -4.83
C LYS A 159 -18.64 -5.67 -3.53
N GLN A 160 -18.17 -5.19 -2.39
CA GLN A 160 -18.89 -5.34 -1.11
C GLN A 160 -20.22 -4.58 -1.09
N ARG A 161 -20.25 -3.33 -1.59
CA ARG A 161 -21.49 -2.54 -1.71
C ARG A 161 -22.48 -3.21 -2.65
N PHE A 162 -22.00 -3.65 -3.80
CA PHE A 162 -22.79 -4.40 -4.78
C PHE A 162 -23.46 -5.61 -4.15
N MET A 163 -22.74 -6.44 -3.40
CA MET A 163 -23.29 -7.61 -2.72
C MET A 163 -24.44 -7.27 -1.74
N ASN A 164 -24.31 -6.15 -1.01
CA ASN A 164 -25.38 -5.69 -0.11
C ASN A 164 -26.63 -5.26 -0.86
N VAL A 165 -26.49 -4.64 -2.04
CA VAL A 165 -27.61 -4.22 -2.88
C VAL A 165 -28.21 -5.42 -3.61
N LEU A 166 -27.37 -6.32 -4.12
CA LEU A 166 -27.78 -7.55 -4.76
C LEU A 166 -28.65 -8.43 -3.86
N PHE A 167 -28.30 -8.51 -2.56
CA PHE A 167 -29.11 -9.25 -1.58
C PHE A 167 -30.55 -8.73 -1.49
N LYS A 168 -30.78 -7.43 -1.68
CA LYS A 168 -32.14 -6.87 -1.69
C LYS A 168 -32.96 -7.38 -2.87
N LYS A 169 -32.36 -7.43 -4.08
CA LYS A 169 -33.03 -7.89 -5.30
C LYS A 169 -33.13 -9.41 -5.36
N TYR A 170 -32.04 -10.11 -5.03
CA TYR A 170 -31.89 -11.55 -5.18
C TYR A 170 -31.32 -12.20 -3.92
N SER A 171 -32.09 -12.21 -2.83
CA SER A 171 -31.60 -12.68 -1.52
C SER A 171 -31.10 -14.13 -1.54
N MET A 172 -31.75 -15.01 -2.30
CA MET A 172 -31.36 -16.42 -2.35
C MET A 172 -30.21 -16.71 -3.32
N MET A 173 -30.03 -15.93 -4.40
CA MET A 173 -28.87 -16.10 -5.29
C MET A 173 -27.53 -15.89 -4.57
N THR A 174 -27.49 -15.00 -3.58
CA THR A 174 -26.29 -14.77 -2.77
C THR A 174 -26.04 -15.88 -1.75
N GLN A 175 -27.09 -16.57 -1.30
CA GLN A 175 -27.02 -17.63 -0.30
C GLN A 175 -26.76 -19.01 -0.92
N GLU A 176 -27.45 -19.36 -1.99
CA GLU A 176 -27.36 -20.66 -2.65
C GLU A 176 -26.13 -20.81 -3.56
N LYS A 177 -25.32 -19.74 -3.73
CA LYS A 177 -24.09 -19.73 -4.58
C LYS A 177 -24.35 -20.27 -5.98
N VAL A 178 -25.39 -19.79 -6.63
CA VAL A 178 -25.81 -20.22 -7.98
C VAL A 178 -24.68 -20.11 -9.01
N PHE A 179 -23.84 -19.09 -8.90
CA PHE A 179 -22.64 -18.92 -9.71
C PHE A 179 -21.39 -19.22 -8.89
N SER A 180 -20.42 -19.92 -9.49
CA SER A 180 -19.10 -20.15 -8.89
C SER A 180 -18.34 -18.83 -8.63
N ASP A 181 -18.52 -17.85 -9.53
CA ASP A 181 -18.07 -16.45 -9.36
C ASP A 181 -19.26 -15.52 -9.55
N THR A 182 -19.66 -14.86 -8.46
CA THR A 182 -20.75 -13.89 -8.42
C THR A 182 -20.49 -12.65 -9.31
N PHE A 183 -19.25 -12.38 -9.65
CA PHE A 183 -18.85 -11.26 -10.49
C PHE A 183 -18.46 -11.69 -11.90
N SER A 184 -18.78 -12.91 -12.30
CA SER A 184 -18.60 -13.36 -13.68
C SER A 184 -19.47 -12.56 -14.65
N THR A 185 -19.06 -12.48 -15.91
CA THR A 185 -19.80 -11.73 -16.94
C THR A 185 -21.26 -12.19 -17.04
N THR A 186 -21.51 -13.49 -16.98
CA THR A 186 -22.86 -14.05 -17.04
C THR A 186 -23.68 -13.70 -15.80
N ALA A 187 -23.08 -13.81 -14.60
CA ALA A 187 -23.77 -13.44 -13.37
C ALA A 187 -24.16 -11.97 -13.36
N LEU A 188 -23.23 -11.07 -13.73
CA LEU A 188 -23.50 -9.64 -13.84
C LEU A 188 -24.58 -9.33 -14.88
N ALA A 189 -24.62 -10.03 -16.01
CA ALA A 189 -25.67 -9.88 -17.00
C ALA A 189 -27.05 -10.29 -16.43
N VAL A 190 -27.14 -11.41 -15.71
CA VAL A 190 -28.38 -11.81 -15.03
C VAL A 190 -28.84 -10.75 -14.02
N TYR A 191 -27.93 -10.16 -13.25
CA TYR A 191 -28.29 -9.16 -12.26
C TYR A 191 -28.73 -7.82 -12.85
N ASP A 192 -28.23 -7.46 -14.02
CA ASP A 192 -28.47 -6.18 -14.70
C ASP A 192 -29.70 -6.24 -15.64
N GLU A 193 -29.80 -7.30 -16.45
CA GLU A 193 -30.78 -7.36 -17.54
C GLU A 193 -32.19 -7.78 -17.07
N PHE A 194 -32.33 -8.53 -15.98
CA PHE A 194 -33.66 -8.90 -15.46
C PHE A 194 -34.17 -7.87 -14.46
N GLU A 195 -35.39 -7.37 -14.71
CA GLU A 195 -36.01 -6.28 -13.95
C GLU A 195 -36.22 -6.65 -12.47
N SER A 196 -36.67 -7.89 -12.19
CA SER A 196 -37.01 -8.32 -10.83
C SER A 196 -36.81 -9.83 -10.60
N ALA A 197 -36.81 -10.23 -9.33
CA ALA A 197 -36.79 -11.64 -8.96
C ALA A 197 -38.05 -12.37 -9.48
N GLU A 198 -39.18 -11.66 -9.60
CA GLU A 198 -40.43 -12.21 -10.10
C GLU A 198 -40.36 -12.44 -11.62
N ALA A 199 -39.86 -11.46 -12.39
CA ALA A 199 -39.67 -11.60 -13.83
C ALA A 199 -38.77 -12.80 -14.16
N LEU A 200 -37.66 -12.92 -13.42
CA LEU A 200 -36.72 -14.04 -13.60
C LEU A 200 -37.31 -15.39 -13.15
N ALA A 201 -38.15 -15.42 -12.11
CA ALA A 201 -38.80 -16.63 -11.61
C ALA A 201 -39.86 -17.17 -12.58
N ASN A 202 -40.51 -16.27 -13.35
CA ASN A 202 -41.61 -16.59 -14.28
C ASN A 202 -41.16 -16.70 -15.73
N MET A 203 -39.89 -16.41 -16.04
CA MET A 203 -39.33 -16.55 -17.39
C MET A 203 -39.41 -18.00 -17.89
N ASP A 204 -39.60 -18.19 -19.18
CA ASP A 204 -39.49 -19.55 -19.78
C ASP A 204 -38.08 -20.11 -19.56
N LEU A 205 -38.01 -21.39 -19.19
CA LEU A 205 -36.74 -22.04 -18.87
C LEU A 205 -35.83 -22.13 -20.10
N HIS A 206 -36.40 -22.35 -21.30
CA HIS A 206 -35.62 -22.44 -22.52
C HIS A 206 -35.01 -21.07 -22.87
N GLU A 207 -35.79 -20.00 -22.79
CA GLU A 207 -35.33 -18.64 -23.02
C GLU A 207 -34.20 -18.24 -22.00
N LEU A 208 -34.35 -18.64 -20.73
CA LEU A 208 -33.31 -18.43 -19.75
C LEU A 208 -32.05 -19.23 -20.03
N THR A 209 -32.18 -20.46 -20.50
CA THR A 209 -31.04 -21.29 -20.90
C THR A 209 -30.31 -20.67 -22.08
N ASP A 210 -31.04 -20.22 -23.12
CA ASP A 210 -30.44 -19.57 -24.29
C ASP A 210 -29.70 -18.28 -23.89
N PHE A 211 -30.28 -17.50 -22.99
CA PHE A 211 -29.62 -16.30 -22.43
C PHE A 211 -28.27 -16.65 -21.72
N ILE A 212 -28.27 -17.72 -20.93
CA ILE A 212 -27.06 -18.18 -20.23
C ILE A 212 -26.00 -18.68 -21.21
N ILE A 213 -26.42 -19.38 -22.26
CA ILE A 213 -25.54 -19.88 -23.35
C ILE A 213 -24.89 -18.68 -24.05
N GLU A 214 -25.67 -17.67 -24.43
CA GLU A 214 -25.21 -16.45 -25.09
C GLU A 214 -24.22 -15.69 -24.23
N LYS A 215 -24.62 -15.27 -23.00
CA LYS A 215 -23.78 -14.48 -22.10
C LYS A 215 -22.60 -15.29 -21.55
N GLY A 216 -22.73 -16.59 -21.43
CA GLY A 216 -21.68 -17.52 -21.01
C GLY A 216 -20.70 -17.91 -22.12
N LYS A 217 -21.00 -17.58 -23.38
CA LYS A 217 -20.21 -17.98 -24.55
C LYS A 217 -19.95 -19.49 -24.59
N ASN A 218 -20.98 -20.30 -24.36
CA ASN A 218 -20.94 -21.78 -24.33
C ASN A 218 -19.91 -22.38 -23.32
N ARG A 219 -19.61 -21.66 -22.21
CA ARG A 219 -18.62 -22.13 -21.23
C ARG A 219 -19.23 -22.96 -20.09
N PHE A 220 -20.55 -23.03 -19.99
CA PHE A 220 -21.21 -23.84 -18.96
C PHE A 220 -21.35 -25.30 -19.47
N PRO A 221 -20.88 -26.28 -18.68
CA PRO A 221 -21.05 -27.68 -19.03
C PRO A 221 -22.53 -28.12 -19.08
N ASP A 222 -23.37 -27.54 -18.23
CA ASP A 222 -24.81 -27.80 -18.14
C ASP A 222 -25.54 -26.45 -17.91
N PRO A 223 -25.90 -25.75 -19.02
CA PRO A 223 -26.61 -24.47 -18.93
C PRO A 223 -28.02 -24.62 -18.36
N ASP A 224 -28.71 -25.74 -18.63
CA ASP A 224 -30.05 -26.05 -18.14
C ASP A 224 -30.05 -26.17 -16.60
N ALA A 225 -29.08 -26.87 -16.04
CA ALA A 225 -28.95 -26.93 -14.56
C ALA A 225 -28.71 -25.58 -13.94
N VAL A 226 -27.91 -24.70 -14.58
CA VAL A 226 -27.67 -23.32 -14.11
C VAL A 226 -28.96 -22.51 -14.22
N ALA A 227 -29.70 -22.58 -15.32
CA ALA A 227 -30.96 -21.87 -15.49
C ALA A 227 -32.00 -22.30 -14.43
N LYS A 228 -32.14 -23.61 -14.17
CA LYS A 228 -33.02 -24.17 -13.12
C LYS A 228 -32.61 -23.65 -11.72
N ALA A 229 -31.30 -23.59 -11.43
CA ALA A 229 -30.79 -23.08 -10.17
C ALA A 229 -31.09 -21.57 -9.99
N ILE A 230 -30.92 -20.78 -11.05
CA ILE A 230 -31.27 -19.33 -11.08
C ILE A 230 -32.76 -19.15 -10.82
N GLN A 231 -33.63 -19.87 -11.57
CA GLN A 231 -35.08 -19.75 -11.34
C GLN A 231 -35.50 -20.16 -9.95
N LYS A 232 -34.94 -21.24 -9.42
CA LYS A 232 -35.23 -21.69 -8.05
C LYS A 232 -34.84 -20.61 -7.04
N ALA A 233 -33.63 -20.04 -7.15
CA ALA A 233 -33.17 -18.97 -6.28
C ALA A 233 -34.04 -17.70 -6.43
N ALA A 234 -34.45 -17.35 -7.64
CA ALA A 234 -35.35 -16.24 -7.91
C ALA A 234 -36.75 -16.47 -7.27
N ARG A 235 -37.32 -17.67 -7.39
CA ARG A 235 -38.61 -18.02 -6.76
C ARG A 235 -38.57 -17.88 -5.25
N ASN A 236 -37.47 -18.25 -4.63
CA ASN A 236 -37.27 -18.21 -3.17
C ASN A 236 -36.81 -16.84 -2.65
N SER A 237 -36.49 -15.89 -3.52
CA SER A 237 -36.09 -14.53 -3.14
C SER A 237 -37.29 -13.66 -2.74
N TYR A 238 -37.07 -12.70 -1.85
CA TYR A 238 -38.08 -11.71 -1.48
C TYR A 238 -38.53 -10.89 -2.70
N ARG A 239 -39.80 -10.44 -2.69
CA ARG A 239 -40.33 -9.54 -3.71
C ARG A 239 -40.26 -8.11 -3.19
N LEU A 240 -39.70 -7.20 -3.98
CA LEU A 240 -39.61 -5.80 -3.65
C LEU A 240 -40.82 -5.03 -4.23
N PRO A 241 -41.32 -4.00 -3.54
CA PRO A 241 -42.23 -3.01 -4.14
C PRO A 241 -41.54 -2.40 -5.40
N LYS A 242 -42.33 -2.15 -6.45
CA LYS A 242 -41.82 -1.69 -7.74
C LYS A 242 -40.87 -0.49 -7.62
N THR A 243 -41.29 0.57 -6.94
CA THR A 243 -40.48 1.79 -6.74
C THR A 243 -39.12 1.51 -6.07
N VAL A 244 -39.10 0.56 -5.10
CA VAL A 244 -37.84 0.16 -4.45
C VAL A 244 -36.99 -0.65 -5.40
N ASN A 245 -37.61 -1.57 -6.14
CA ASN A 245 -36.92 -2.42 -7.12
C ASN A 245 -36.26 -1.59 -8.23
N ASP A 246 -36.96 -0.57 -8.76
CA ASP A 246 -36.42 0.33 -9.80
C ASP A 246 -35.17 1.05 -9.32
N SER A 247 -35.20 1.57 -8.08
CA SER A 247 -34.03 2.22 -7.48
C SER A 247 -32.87 1.25 -7.23
N VAL A 248 -33.15 0.00 -6.83
CA VAL A 248 -32.15 -1.06 -6.63
C VAL A 248 -31.50 -1.41 -7.97
N ASN A 249 -32.28 -1.57 -9.04
CA ASN A 249 -31.78 -1.82 -10.39
C ASN A 249 -30.83 -0.73 -10.85
N GLN A 250 -31.21 0.55 -10.68
CA GLN A 250 -30.36 1.66 -11.07
C GLN A 250 -29.02 1.65 -10.30
N VAL A 251 -29.05 1.38 -8.99
CA VAL A 251 -27.83 1.29 -8.19
C VAL A 251 -26.95 0.11 -8.64
N LEU A 252 -27.52 -1.06 -8.93
CA LEU A 252 -26.77 -2.21 -9.40
C LEU A 252 -26.10 -1.93 -10.76
N SER A 253 -26.81 -1.35 -11.72
CA SER A 253 -26.28 -1.03 -13.06
C SER A 253 -25.12 -0.01 -12.97
N ILE A 254 -25.27 1.05 -12.16
CA ILE A 254 -24.19 2.03 -11.90
C ILE A 254 -22.98 1.34 -11.25
N SER A 255 -23.22 0.45 -10.28
CA SER A 255 -22.15 -0.26 -9.58
C SER A 255 -21.40 -1.22 -10.52
N ILE A 256 -22.10 -1.94 -11.41
CA ILE A 256 -21.49 -2.78 -12.45
C ILE A 256 -20.58 -1.94 -13.36
N THR A 257 -21.06 -0.78 -13.80
CA THR A 257 -20.27 0.15 -14.62
C THR A 257 -19.02 0.63 -13.88
N SER A 258 -19.16 1.00 -12.61
CA SER A 258 -18.05 1.41 -11.75
C SER A 258 -17.00 0.30 -11.56
N MET A 259 -17.44 -0.94 -11.33
CA MET A 259 -16.54 -2.09 -11.22
C MET A 259 -15.76 -2.34 -12.52
N LYS A 260 -16.43 -2.30 -13.68
CA LYS A 260 -15.79 -2.45 -15.00
C LYS A 260 -14.73 -1.36 -15.24
N ALA A 261 -15.03 -0.10 -14.87
CA ALA A 261 -14.08 1.01 -14.99
C ALA A 261 -12.85 0.80 -14.09
N LEU A 262 -13.04 0.38 -12.83
CA LEU A 262 -11.94 0.07 -11.91
C LEU A 262 -11.07 -1.11 -12.38
N GLU A 263 -11.67 -2.16 -12.93
CA GLU A 263 -10.94 -3.28 -13.52
C GLU A 263 -10.12 -2.86 -14.74
N SER A 264 -10.64 -1.95 -15.58
CA SER A 264 -9.89 -1.37 -16.68
C SER A 264 -8.70 -0.54 -16.19
N GLN A 265 -8.90 0.32 -15.18
CA GLN A 265 -7.82 1.09 -14.57
C GLN A 265 -6.71 0.20 -14.01
N ILE A 266 -7.06 -0.89 -13.32
CA ILE A 266 -6.09 -1.85 -12.80
C ILE A 266 -5.25 -2.46 -13.93
N LYS A 267 -5.88 -2.84 -15.05
CA LYS A 267 -5.18 -3.38 -16.23
C LYS A 267 -4.21 -2.36 -16.82
N GLU A 268 -4.58 -1.08 -16.89
CA GLU A 268 -3.68 -0.03 -17.39
C GLU A 268 -2.48 0.18 -16.45
N PHE A 269 -2.69 0.18 -15.11
CA PHE A 269 -1.58 0.19 -14.17
C PHE A 269 -0.69 -1.05 -14.32
N ASP A 270 -1.25 -2.24 -14.55
CA ASP A 270 -0.46 -3.47 -14.75
C ASP A 270 0.43 -3.37 -16.00
N LYS A 271 -0.06 -2.80 -17.09
CA LYS A 271 0.74 -2.52 -18.31
C LYS A 271 1.87 -1.52 -18.03
N ALA A 272 1.55 -0.40 -17.38
CA ALA A 272 2.55 0.62 -17.05
C ALA A 272 3.62 0.09 -16.10
N ILE A 273 3.24 -0.68 -15.09
CA ILE A 273 4.16 -1.35 -14.16
C ILE A 273 5.09 -2.31 -14.91
N LYS A 274 4.54 -3.13 -15.80
CA LYS A 274 5.33 -4.07 -16.60
C LYS A 274 6.40 -3.34 -17.43
N ALA A 275 6.01 -2.27 -18.14
CA ALA A 275 6.95 -1.47 -18.93
C ALA A 275 8.07 -0.85 -18.09
N GLN A 276 7.74 -0.33 -16.88
CA GLN A 276 8.76 0.21 -15.97
C GLN A 276 9.70 -0.88 -15.41
N MET A 277 9.19 -2.09 -15.21
CA MET A 277 9.98 -3.21 -14.69
C MET A 277 11.00 -3.74 -15.71
N GLU A 278 10.77 -3.59 -17.01
CA GLU A 278 11.72 -3.95 -18.06
C GLU A 278 13.02 -3.14 -18.00
N LEU A 279 12.98 -1.97 -17.37
CA LEU A 279 14.12 -1.07 -17.18
C LEU A 279 14.93 -1.35 -15.90
N LEU A 280 14.53 -2.34 -15.10
CA LEU A 280 15.14 -2.65 -13.80
C LEU A 280 15.57 -4.12 -13.71
N PRO A 281 16.73 -4.42 -13.11
CA PRO A 281 17.09 -5.79 -12.80
C PRO A 281 16.08 -6.38 -11.82
N ASN A 282 15.50 -7.53 -12.16
CA ASN A 282 14.41 -8.13 -11.39
C ASN A 282 14.67 -9.63 -11.13
N VAL A 283 15.34 -9.93 -10.04
CA VAL A 283 15.59 -11.30 -9.61
C VAL A 283 14.35 -11.97 -9.01
N LEU A 284 13.38 -11.19 -8.51
CA LEU A 284 12.20 -11.73 -7.83
C LEU A 284 11.21 -12.43 -8.79
N ILE A 285 11.25 -12.12 -10.08
CA ILE A 285 10.40 -12.77 -11.09
C ILE A 285 10.77 -14.25 -11.30
N SER A 286 11.97 -14.67 -10.87
CA SER A 286 12.37 -16.08 -10.91
C SER A 286 11.65 -16.95 -9.88
N ILE A 287 10.95 -16.36 -8.92
CA ILE A 287 10.22 -17.08 -7.88
C ILE A 287 8.88 -17.56 -8.46
N PRO A 288 8.54 -18.87 -8.37
CA PRO A 288 7.27 -19.39 -8.86
C PRO A 288 6.07 -18.61 -8.31
N GLY A 289 5.16 -18.20 -9.17
CA GLY A 289 3.96 -17.44 -8.79
C GLY A 289 4.17 -15.94 -8.52
N ILE A 290 5.39 -15.43 -8.65
CA ILE A 290 5.68 -13.99 -8.51
C ILE A 290 5.76 -13.34 -9.88
N GLY A 291 4.68 -12.65 -10.26
CA GLY A 291 4.62 -11.89 -11.51
C GLY A 291 5.19 -10.47 -11.41
N PRO A 292 5.22 -9.73 -12.54
CA PRO A 292 5.76 -8.37 -12.60
C PRO A 292 5.16 -7.41 -11.57
N VAL A 293 3.87 -7.50 -11.30
CA VAL A 293 3.15 -6.61 -10.38
C VAL A 293 3.60 -6.81 -8.93
N TYR A 294 3.72 -8.05 -8.47
CA TYR A 294 4.15 -8.33 -7.10
C TYR A 294 5.62 -7.99 -6.90
N SER A 295 6.48 -8.38 -7.85
CA SER A 295 7.90 -8.02 -7.77
C SER A 295 8.09 -6.51 -7.82
N ALA A 296 7.36 -5.80 -8.68
CA ALA A 296 7.38 -4.34 -8.76
C ALA A 296 6.99 -3.67 -7.44
N GLY A 297 5.87 -4.10 -6.84
CA GLY A 297 5.41 -3.54 -5.57
C GLY A 297 6.38 -3.77 -4.43
N ILE A 298 7.03 -4.94 -4.38
CA ILE A 298 8.05 -5.25 -3.40
C ILE A 298 9.31 -4.39 -3.63
N MET A 299 9.83 -4.37 -4.87
CA MET A 299 11.05 -3.62 -5.21
C MET A 299 10.87 -2.12 -5.06
N ALA A 300 9.74 -1.57 -5.47
CA ALA A 300 9.45 -0.14 -5.35
C ALA A 300 9.45 0.35 -3.89
N GLU A 301 8.93 -0.46 -2.97
CA GLU A 301 8.86 -0.10 -1.55
C GLU A 301 10.17 -0.41 -0.79
N ILE A 302 10.95 -1.38 -1.27
CA ILE A 302 12.28 -1.67 -0.73
C ILE A 302 13.29 -0.63 -1.23
N GLY A 303 13.26 -0.28 -2.52
CA GLY A 303 14.31 0.50 -3.17
C GLY A 303 15.63 -0.27 -3.14
N ASP A 304 16.67 0.32 -2.53
CA ASP A 304 17.94 -0.38 -2.31
C ASP A 304 17.88 -1.30 -1.09
N ILE A 305 18.15 -2.57 -1.30
CA ILE A 305 18.21 -3.58 -0.23
C ILE A 305 19.34 -3.30 0.78
N ASN A 306 20.41 -2.62 0.34
CA ASN A 306 21.57 -2.31 1.18
C ASN A 306 21.25 -1.33 2.32
N ARG A 307 20.14 -0.60 2.22
CA ARG A 307 19.66 0.22 3.34
C ARG A 307 19.20 -0.58 4.56
N PHE A 308 18.96 -1.89 4.41
CA PHE A 308 18.56 -2.78 5.49
C PHE A 308 19.76 -3.62 5.95
N ASN A 309 20.08 -3.58 7.24
CA ASN A 309 21.21 -4.32 7.81
C ASN A 309 20.89 -5.83 7.96
N SER A 310 19.61 -6.21 7.96
CA SER A 310 19.17 -7.59 8.14
C SER A 310 17.76 -7.83 7.61
N GLN A 311 17.42 -9.09 7.37
CA GLN A 311 16.06 -9.52 7.07
C GLN A 311 15.05 -9.15 8.16
N ALA A 312 15.48 -9.08 9.43
CA ALA A 312 14.64 -8.65 10.53
C ALA A 312 14.30 -7.16 10.45
N ALA A 313 15.27 -6.33 10.02
CA ALA A 313 15.04 -4.92 9.77
C ALA A 313 14.04 -4.70 8.63
N LEU A 314 14.16 -5.46 7.52
CA LEU A 314 13.20 -5.42 6.42
C LEU A 314 11.81 -5.87 6.86
N ALA A 315 11.71 -6.96 7.64
CA ALA A 315 10.42 -7.43 8.16
C ALA A 315 9.76 -6.40 9.11
N LYS A 316 10.54 -5.74 9.95
CA LYS A 316 10.06 -4.65 10.81
C LYS A 316 9.57 -3.47 9.97
N TYR A 317 10.31 -3.10 8.93
CA TYR A 317 9.91 -2.06 7.99
C TYR A 317 8.60 -2.41 7.26
N ALA A 318 8.41 -3.68 6.87
CA ALA A 318 7.17 -4.18 6.27
C ALA A 318 6.00 -4.33 7.27
N GLY A 319 6.23 -4.17 8.58
CA GLY A 319 5.20 -4.43 9.60
C GLY A 319 4.89 -5.91 9.79
N LEU A 320 5.83 -6.80 9.42
CA LEU A 320 5.79 -8.26 9.61
C LEU A 320 6.71 -8.71 10.76
N ALA A 321 6.67 -7.97 11.87
CA ALA A 321 7.37 -8.29 13.11
C ALA A 321 6.37 -8.29 14.27
N TRP A 322 6.65 -9.08 15.30
CA TRP A 322 5.79 -9.18 16.48
C TRP A 322 6.35 -8.31 17.61
N LYS A 323 5.45 -7.79 18.45
CA LYS A 323 5.86 -7.11 19.67
C LYS A 323 6.46 -8.14 20.63
N GLN A 324 7.60 -7.81 21.22
CA GLN A 324 8.12 -8.55 22.36
C GLN A 324 7.64 -7.86 23.63
N HIS A 325 7.05 -8.64 24.53
CA HIS A 325 6.70 -8.20 25.88
C HIS A 325 7.45 -9.12 26.85
N GLN A 326 8.60 -8.64 27.29
CA GLN A 326 9.41 -9.28 28.32
C GLN A 326 9.58 -8.30 29.47
N SER A 327 9.31 -8.74 30.68
CA SER A 327 9.52 -7.94 31.89
C SER A 327 9.94 -8.91 33.00
N GLY A 328 11.17 -8.78 33.46
CA GLY A 328 11.75 -9.69 34.44
C GLY A 328 11.77 -11.13 33.92
N GLY A 329 11.15 -12.08 34.62
CA GLY A 329 11.00 -13.46 34.19
C GLY A 329 9.74 -13.76 33.37
N PHE A 330 8.97 -12.73 32.98
CA PHE A 330 7.72 -12.91 32.21
C PHE A 330 7.95 -12.74 30.72
N GLU A 331 7.58 -13.74 29.94
CA GLU A 331 7.51 -13.70 28.49
C GLU A 331 6.05 -13.95 28.04
N ALA A 332 5.48 -13.03 27.24
CA ALA A 332 4.12 -13.16 26.80
C ALA A 332 3.97 -14.27 25.75
N GLU A 333 3.14 -15.28 26.03
CA GLU A 333 2.85 -16.40 25.11
C GLU A 333 2.21 -15.93 23.79
N VAL A 334 1.40 -14.87 23.83
CA VAL A 334 0.70 -14.34 22.65
C VAL A 334 1.18 -12.94 22.32
N THR A 335 1.85 -12.82 21.19
CA THR A 335 2.36 -11.54 20.69
C THR A 335 1.59 -11.09 19.46
N ARG A 336 1.30 -9.78 19.38
CA ARG A 336 0.61 -9.18 18.22
C ARG A 336 1.63 -8.59 17.25
N LEU A 337 1.27 -8.59 15.96
CA LEU A 337 2.03 -7.83 14.96
C LEU A 337 2.15 -6.36 15.38
N ILE A 338 3.30 -5.76 15.08
CA ILE A 338 3.48 -4.32 15.29
C ILE A 338 2.47 -3.54 14.44
N PRO A 339 1.82 -2.51 14.98
CA PRO A 339 0.84 -1.72 14.24
C PRO A 339 1.47 -0.76 13.22
N SER A 340 2.80 -0.57 13.28
CA SER A 340 3.58 0.29 12.40
C SER A 340 4.23 -0.51 11.29
N GLY A 341 4.61 0.16 10.22
CA GLY A 341 5.31 -0.42 9.06
C GLY A 341 4.76 0.10 7.74
N ASN A 342 5.44 -0.21 6.67
CA ASN A 342 5.02 0.15 5.32
C ASN A 342 3.86 -0.75 4.88
N ARG A 343 2.63 -0.19 4.85
CA ARG A 343 1.41 -0.92 4.50
C ARG A 343 1.41 -1.46 3.06
N PHE A 344 2.07 -0.75 2.14
CA PHE A 344 2.13 -1.16 0.74
C PHE A 344 3.08 -2.35 0.58
N LEU A 345 4.26 -2.30 1.19
CA LEU A 345 5.18 -3.43 1.22
C LEU A 345 4.54 -4.66 1.86
N LYS A 346 3.86 -4.46 2.99
CA LYS A 346 3.12 -5.55 3.66
C LYS A 346 2.09 -6.19 2.74
N TYR A 347 1.30 -5.37 2.04
CA TYR A 347 0.29 -5.84 1.09
C TYR A 347 0.94 -6.70 -0.01
N TYR A 348 1.94 -6.17 -0.71
CA TYR A 348 2.59 -6.91 -1.80
C TYR A 348 3.30 -8.19 -1.32
N LEU A 349 3.91 -8.17 -0.14
CA LEU A 349 4.52 -9.37 0.44
C LEU A 349 3.47 -10.43 0.82
N CYS A 350 2.31 -10.03 1.34
CA CYS A 350 1.23 -10.97 1.67
C CYS A 350 0.59 -11.57 0.43
N GLU A 351 0.29 -10.75 -0.60
CA GLU A 351 -0.28 -11.23 -1.87
C GLU A 351 0.69 -12.17 -2.58
N ALA A 352 1.97 -11.79 -2.66
CA ALA A 352 3.03 -12.62 -3.22
C ALA A 352 3.18 -13.94 -2.45
N ALA A 353 3.18 -13.90 -1.12
CA ALA A 353 3.26 -15.10 -0.28
C ALA A 353 2.05 -16.03 -0.50
N PHE A 354 0.85 -15.49 -0.68
CA PHE A 354 -0.33 -16.29 -0.98
C PHE A 354 -0.28 -16.92 -2.39
N SER A 355 0.29 -16.21 -3.37
CA SER A 355 0.55 -16.78 -4.69
C SER A 355 1.59 -17.91 -4.60
N LEU A 356 2.66 -17.70 -3.84
CA LEU A 356 3.73 -18.68 -3.63
C LEU A 356 3.23 -19.97 -2.96
N VAL A 357 2.29 -19.88 -2.01
CA VAL A 357 1.64 -21.06 -1.37
C VAL A 357 1.01 -22.00 -2.43
N ARG A 358 0.55 -21.47 -3.56
CA ARG A 358 -0.06 -22.27 -4.63
C ARG A 358 0.94 -22.84 -5.63
N CYS A 359 2.14 -22.27 -5.71
CA CYS A 359 3.13 -22.57 -6.73
C CYS A 359 4.40 -23.26 -6.21
N ASP A 360 4.61 -23.26 -4.88
CA ASP A 360 5.81 -23.81 -4.25
C ASP A 360 5.44 -24.70 -3.07
N LYS A 361 5.92 -25.95 -3.10
CA LYS A 361 5.58 -26.98 -2.10
C LYS A 361 6.06 -26.62 -0.70
N GLU A 362 7.27 -26.09 -0.54
CA GLU A 362 7.84 -25.73 0.77
C GLU A 362 6.99 -24.67 1.46
N TYR A 363 6.52 -23.67 0.69
CA TYR A 363 5.66 -22.61 1.20
C TYR A 363 4.23 -23.07 1.45
N SER A 364 3.72 -23.99 0.61
CA SER A 364 2.42 -24.64 0.82
C SER A 364 2.41 -25.45 2.13
N ASP A 365 3.40 -26.31 2.33
CA ASP A 365 3.50 -27.14 3.52
C ASP A 365 3.65 -26.28 4.79
N PHE A 366 4.48 -25.23 4.73
CA PHE A 366 4.63 -24.27 5.84
C PHE A 366 3.33 -23.55 6.16
N TYR A 367 2.61 -23.07 5.15
CA TYR A 367 1.32 -22.39 5.33
C TYR A 367 0.30 -23.31 5.98
N HIS A 368 0.13 -24.54 5.50
CA HIS A 368 -0.81 -25.51 6.05
C HIS A 368 -0.45 -25.95 7.46
N LEU A 369 0.84 -26.11 7.77
CA LEU A 369 1.31 -26.33 9.13
C LEU A 369 0.85 -25.18 10.05
N LYS A 370 1.13 -23.93 9.68
CA LYS A 370 0.77 -22.74 10.47
C LYS A 370 -0.74 -22.49 10.55
N TYR A 371 -1.49 -22.93 9.54
CA TYR A 371 -2.95 -22.88 9.54
C TYR A 371 -3.56 -23.81 10.61
N LYS A 372 -3.02 -25.02 10.76
CA LYS A 372 -3.51 -26.05 11.71
C LYS A 372 -3.14 -25.74 13.18
N GLU A 373 -2.15 -24.89 13.44
CA GLU A 373 -1.66 -24.61 14.81
C GLU A 373 -2.68 -23.86 15.70
N VAL A 374 -3.71 -23.24 15.11
CA VAL A 374 -4.69 -22.43 15.85
C VAL A 374 -6.09 -22.63 15.31
N ASN A 375 -7.11 -22.42 16.17
CA ASN A 375 -8.53 -22.59 15.82
C ASN A 375 -9.20 -21.27 15.39
N ARG A 376 -8.54 -20.10 15.60
CA ARG A 376 -9.10 -18.78 15.26
C ARG A 376 -8.16 -18.00 14.36
N CYS A 377 -8.74 -17.25 13.41
CA CYS A 377 -7.99 -16.44 12.45
C CYS A 377 -6.87 -17.19 11.71
N GLN A 378 -7.07 -18.50 11.48
CA GLN A 378 -6.11 -19.45 10.90
C GLN A 378 -5.44 -18.88 9.64
N HIS A 379 -6.24 -18.49 8.64
CA HIS A 379 -5.73 -17.96 7.37
C HIS A 379 -4.87 -16.70 7.57
N LYS A 380 -5.37 -15.71 8.32
CA LYS A 380 -4.65 -14.44 8.52
C LYS A 380 -3.31 -14.66 9.23
N ARG A 381 -3.29 -15.55 10.23
CA ARG A 381 -2.06 -15.89 10.97
C ARG A 381 -1.08 -16.65 10.09
N ALA A 382 -1.53 -17.71 9.43
CA ALA A 382 -0.68 -18.53 8.56
C ALA A 382 -0.09 -17.69 7.43
N LEU A 383 -0.89 -16.83 6.78
CA LEU A 383 -0.44 -15.94 5.73
C LEU A 383 0.61 -14.92 6.24
N ALA A 384 0.41 -14.32 7.41
CA ALA A 384 1.38 -13.39 7.98
C ALA A 384 2.72 -14.06 8.30
N LEU A 385 2.71 -15.29 8.82
CA LEU A 385 3.91 -16.08 9.08
C LEU A 385 4.61 -16.51 7.79
N THR A 386 3.84 -16.91 6.78
CA THR A 386 4.37 -17.27 5.44
C THR A 386 4.98 -16.04 4.76
N ALA A 387 4.33 -14.88 4.82
CA ALA A 387 4.89 -13.62 4.33
C ALA A 387 6.18 -13.24 5.09
N ARG A 388 6.26 -13.49 6.39
CA ARG A 388 7.50 -13.28 7.16
C ARG A 388 8.64 -14.21 6.72
N LYS A 389 8.35 -15.48 6.44
CA LYS A 389 9.32 -16.42 5.84
C LYS A 389 9.75 -15.93 4.46
N PHE A 390 8.81 -15.48 3.64
CA PHE A 390 9.06 -14.94 2.31
C PHE A 390 9.96 -13.69 2.34
N VAL A 391 9.86 -12.81 3.34
CA VAL A 391 10.78 -11.68 3.54
C VAL A 391 12.24 -12.15 3.62
N CYS A 392 12.51 -13.30 4.24
CA CYS A 392 13.87 -13.84 4.34
C CYS A 392 14.43 -14.20 2.96
N LEU A 393 13.59 -14.83 2.13
CA LEU A 393 13.93 -15.16 0.74
C LEU A 393 14.18 -13.89 -0.09
N VAL A 394 13.22 -12.94 -0.07
CA VAL A 394 13.34 -11.66 -0.79
C VAL A 394 14.63 -10.92 -0.41
N PHE A 395 14.90 -10.82 0.91
CA PHE A 395 16.12 -10.15 1.39
C PHE A 395 17.38 -10.79 0.81
N ARG A 396 17.47 -12.13 0.85
CA ARG A 396 18.64 -12.87 0.34
C ARG A 396 18.81 -12.71 -1.16
N LEU A 397 17.75 -12.92 -1.95
CA LEU A 397 17.82 -12.81 -3.41
C LEU A 397 18.21 -11.41 -3.86
N LEU A 398 17.64 -10.36 -3.26
CA LEU A 398 17.99 -8.98 -3.59
C LEU A 398 19.40 -8.62 -3.12
N LYS A 399 19.83 -9.11 -1.94
CA LYS A 399 21.17 -8.82 -1.39
C LYS A 399 22.28 -9.45 -2.19
N ASP A 400 22.08 -10.72 -2.59
CA ASP A 400 23.07 -11.52 -3.31
C ASP A 400 22.93 -11.37 -4.83
N ASN A 401 21.91 -10.67 -5.31
CA ASN A 401 21.52 -10.55 -6.72
C ASN A 401 21.45 -11.93 -7.42
N ARG A 402 20.76 -12.87 -6.78
CA ARG A 402 20.65 -14.26 -7.24
C ARG A 402 19.24 -14.60 -7.67
N LEU A 403 19.12 -15.47 -8.67
CA LEU A 403 17.85 -16.08 -9.04
C LEU A 403 17.41 -17.11 -8.00
N TYR A 404 16.10 -17.31 -7.90
CA TYR A 404 15.54 -18.35 -7.04
C TYR A 404 15.89 -19.74 -7.57
N CYS A 405 16.33 -20.60 -6.68
CA CYS A 405 16.58 -22.00 -6.94
C CYS A 405 15.77 -22.79 -5.90
N PRO A 406 14.76 -23.61 -6.30
CA PRO A 406 14.02 -24.44 -5.36
C PRO A 406 14.98 -25.36 -4.59
N ALA A 407 14.69 -25.62 -3.31
CA ALA A 407 15.38 -26.69 -2.59
C ALA A 407 15.06 -28.03 -3.26
N LYS A 408 16.09 -28.84 -3.48
CA LYS A 408 15.97 -30.21 -4.04
C LYS A 408 15.20 -31.12 -3.10
#